data_86d0226d099436101adc8411dc8143c7
#
_entry.id   86d0226d099436101adc8411dc8143c7
#
_cell.length_a   1.000
_cell.length_b   1.000
_cell.length_c   1.000
_cell.angle_alpha   90.00
_cell.angle_beta   90.00
_cell.angle_gamma   90.00
#
_symmetry.space_group_name_H-M   'P 1'
#
loop_
_entity.id
_entity.type
_entity.pdbx_description
1 polymer ?
#
loop_
_entity_poly.entity_id
_entity_poly.type
_entity_poly.pdbx_seq_one_letter_code
_entity_poly.pdbx_strand_id
1 'polypeptide(L)'
;MEKLIGFLVVAGVVAGVVVWAVRREIKAARNLAALAARTGLGFRQAKENGPGVGSTVEGDFQGRPARFWTYATGSGKSRTEWVAVSVRLAGESRLTVQLKPQGFGTKLAGLFGAKEIEVGETRFDGEWFIRTNAPATCRAALLPELRERLMTARQTGARGVFTLEKGVAAYTETGTFAHDTTVTRLESLLPLLRDFAEAAETSEAALPVA
;
A
#
# COMPACT_ATOMS: atom_id res chain seq x y z
N MET A 1 11.23 -3.23 -50.67
CA MET A 1 10.30 -2.23 -50.10
C MET A 1 9.58 -2.77 -48.87
N GLU A 2 9.02 -3.97 -48.88
CA GLU A 2 8.29 -4.57 -47.72
C GLU A 2 9.10 -4.63 -46.42
N LYS A 3 10.38 -5.05 -46.47
CA LYS A 3 11.25 -5.14 -45.28
C LYS A 3 11.52 -3.75 -44.63
N LEU A 4 11.60 -2.70 -45.46
CA LEU A 4 11.80 -1.34 -44.98
C LEU A 4 10.52 -0.80 -44.31
N ILE A 5 9.36 -1.07 -44.86
CA ILE A 5 8.06 -0.72 -44.28
C ILE A 5 7.88 -1.43 -42.94
N GLY A 6 8.17 -2.75 -42.88
CA GLY A 6 8.12 -3.53 -41.63
C GLY A 6 9.01 -2.96 -40.56
N PHE A 7 10.27 -2.58 -40.90
CA PHE A 7 11.18 -1.95 -39.94
C PHE A 7 10.67 -0.60 -39.42
N LEU A 8 10.13 0.25 -40.28
CA LEU A 8 9.58 1.55 -39.89
C LEU A 8 8.36 1.42 -38.96
N VAL A 9 7.49 0.44 -39.22
CA VAL A 9 6.33 0.15 -38.34
C VAL A 9 6.81 -0.30 -36.95
N VAL A 10 7.77 -1.24 -36.89
CA VAL A 10 8.32 -1.71 -35.60
C VAL A 10 9.01 -0.56 -34.84
N ALA A 11 9.82 0.24 -35.53
CA ALA A 11 10.48 1.40 -34.92
C ALA A 11 9.45 2.42 -34.38
N GLY A 12 8.38 2.69 -35.12
CA GLY A 12 7.27 3.56 -34.69
C GLY A 12 6.56 3.04 -33.42
N VAL A 13 6.27 1.72 -33.39
CA VAL A 13 5.65 1.10 -32.22
C VAL A 13 6.56 1.19 -30.98
N VAL A 14 7.84 0.86 -31.15
CA VAL A 14 8.83 0.95 -30.03
C VAL A 14 8.95 2.39 -29.54
N ALA A 15 9.07 3.38 -30.43
CA ALA A 15 9.11 4.78 -30.05
C ALA A 15 7.85 5.22 -29.32
N GLY A 16 6.67 4.79 -29.78
CA GLY A 16 5.38 5.06 -29.12
C GLY A 16 5.31 4.50 -27.71
N VAL A 17 5.76 3.26 -27.50
CA VAL A 17 5.82 2.62 -26.17
C VAL A 17 6.77 3.35 -25.24
N VAL A 18 7.96 3.74 -25.71
CA VAL A 18 8.92 4.50 -24.91
C VAL A 18 8.37 5.86 -24.49
N VAL A 19 7.79 6.60 -25.43
CA VAL A 19 7.16 7.91 -25.14
C VAL A 19 6.01 7.76 -24.12
N TRP A 20 5.18 6.73 -24.26
CA TRP A 20 4.10 6.44 -23.32
C TRP A 20 4.64 6.13 -21.92
N ALA A 21 5.67 5.27 -21.81
CA ALA A 21 6.29 4.93 -20.53
C ALA A 21 6.88 6.15 -19.83
N VAL A 22 7.63 6.99 -20.57
CA VAL A 22 8.22 8.24 -20.03
C VAL A 22 7.12 9.20 -19.55
N ARG A 23 6.06 9.41 -20.35
CA ARG A 23 4.93 10.27 -19.95
C ARG A 23 4.24 9.77 -18.69
N ARG A 24 4.08 8.44 -18.55
CA ARG A 24 3.49 7.82 -17.37
C ARG A 24 4.34 8.06 -16.12
N GLU A 25 5.67 7.93 -16.22
CA GLU A 25 6.58 8.21 -15.10
C GLU A 25 6.59 9.69 -14.71
N ILE A 26 6.63 10.59 -15.69
CA ILE A 26 6.53 12.05 -15.43
C ILE A 26 5.22 12.36 -14.72
N LYS A 27 4.09 11.78 -15.15
CA LYS A 27 2.79 12.00 -14.50
C LYS A 27 2.79 11.46 -13.07
N ALA A 28 3.34 10.27 -12.83
CA ALA A 28 3.46 9.69 -11.49
C ALA A 28 4.31 10.58 -10.55
N ALA A 29 5.45 11.09 -11.03
CA ALA A 29 6.29 11.99 -10.26
C ALA A 29 5.59 13.33 -9.94
N ARG A 30 4.85 13.91 -10.89
CA ARG A 30 4.05 15.13 -10.66
C ARG A 30 2.96 14.89 -9.61
N ASN A 31 2.26 13.78 -9.70
CA ASN A 31 1.21 13.42 -8.78
C ASN A 31 1.76 13.22 -7.36
N LEU A 32 2.92 12.56 -7.22
CA LEU A 32 3.60 12.41 -5.94
C LEU A 32 4.09 13.75 -5.38
N ALA A 33 4.62 14.65 -6.22
CA ALA A 33 5.01 15.99 -5.78
C ALA A 33 3.79 16.81 -5.29
N ALA A 34 2.66 16.73 -5.97
CA ALA A 34 1.41 17.36 -5.54
C ALA A 34 0.87 16.73 -4.24
N LEU A 35 0.97 15.40 -4.08
CA LEU A 35 0.63 14.70 -2.85
C LEU A 35 1.49 15.19 -1.67
N ALA A 36 2.80 15.29 -1.88
CA ALA A 36 3.72 15.79 -0.87
C ALA A 36 3.34 17.19 -0.39
N ALA A 37 3.01 18.10 -1.32
CA ALA A 37 2.56 19.45 -0.99
C ALA A 37 1.26 19.46 -0.16
N ARG A 38 0.30 18.58 -0.45
CA ARG A 38 -0.98 18.51 0.29
C ARG A 38 -0.82 17.88 1.67
N THR A 39 0.06 16.89 1.79
CA THR A 39 0.27 16.15 3.05
C THR A 39 1.32 16.77 3.96
N GLY A 40 2.08 17.75 3.48
CA GLY A 40 3.22 18.34 4.20
C GLY A 40 4.45 17.43 4.25
N LEU A 41 4.47 16.36 3.46
CA LEU A 41 5.59 15.41 3.40
C LEU A 41 6.64 15.85 2.36
N GLY A 42 7.85 15.32 2.46
CA GLY A 42 8.92 15.56 1.50
C GLY A 42 8.80 14.69 0.24
N PHE A 43 8.97 15.28 -0.93
CA PHE A 43 9.06 14.55 -2.20
C PHE A 43 10.52 14.26 -2.54
N ARG A 44 10.81 13.02 -2.92
CA ARG A 44 12.13 12.59 -3.39
C ARG A 44 12.02 11.95 -4.77
N GLN A 45 12.79 12.43 -5.73
CA GLN A 45 12.79 11.90 -7.09
C GLN A 45 13.46 10.53 -7.17
N ALA A 46 13.07 9.72 -8.17
CA ALA A 46 13.64 8.39 -8.42
C ALA A 46 15.17 8.39 -8.53
N LYS A 47 15.76 9.40 -9.21
CA LYS A 47 17.22 9.56 -9.36
C LYS A 47 17.96 9.75 -8.03
N GLU A 48 17.26 10.24 -7.00
CA GLU A 48 17.82 10.50 -5.66
C GLU A 48 17.74 9.27 -4.75
N ASN A 49 16.84 8.34 -5.08
CA ASN A 49 16.61 7.11 -4.31
C ASN A 49 17.52 5.94 -4.72
N GLY A 50 18.31 6.12 -5.79
CA GLY A 50 19.20 5.07 -6.33
C GLY A 50 18.56 4.21 -7.44
N PRO A 51 19.34 3.32 -8.05
CA PRO A 51 18.89 2.50 -9.18
C PRO A 51 17.71 1.61 -8.83
N GLY A 52 16.70 1.58 -9.68
CA GLY A 52 15.53 0.71 -9.54
C GLY A 52 14.48 1.15 -8.51
N VAL A 53 14.72 2.25 -7.81
CA VAL A 53 13.77 2.83 -6.85
C VAL A 53 13.00 3.97 -7.52
N GLY A 54 11.67 3.92 -7.46
CA GLY A 54 10.82 4.99 -7.98
C GLY A 54 10.85 6.26 -7.12
N SER A 55 10.17 7.30 -7.56
CA SER A 55 9.95 8.49 -6.73
C SER A 55 9.15 8.13 -5.47
N THR A 56 9.46 8.78 -4.35
CA THR A 56 8.82 8.56 -3.05
C THR A 56 8.33 9.87 -2.45
N VAL A 57 7.34 9.76 -1.57
CA VAL A 57 6.94 10.84 -0.65
C VAL A 57 7.11 10.31 0.75
N GLU A 58 7.85 11.01 1.60
CA GLU A 58 8.15 10.55 2.95
C GLU A 58 8.36 11.71 3.91
N GLY A 59 8.11 11.50 5.19
CA GLY A 59 8.28 12.52 6.22
C GLY A 59 7.48 12.20 7.47
N ASP A 60 7.25 13.20 8.29
CA ASP A 60 6.41 13.10 9.48
C ASP A 60 4.95 13.44 9.14
N PHE A 61 4.05 12.54 9.48
CA PHE A 61 2.61 12.76 9.41
C PHE A 61 2.02 12.68 10.82
N GLN A 62 1.73 13.82 11.38
CA GLN A 62 1.13 13.93 12.73
C GLN A 62 1.94 13.17 13.81
N GLY A 63 3.25 13.37 13.84
CA GLY A 63 4.17 12.77 14.81
C GLY A 63 4.64 11.35 14.46
N ARG A 64 4.33 10.84 13.26
CA ARG A 64 4.72 9.48 12.85
C ARG A 64 5.38 9.48 11.47
N PRO A 65 6.48 8.74 11.28
CA PRO A 65 7.07 8.58 9.95
C PRO A 65 6.06 7.92 8.99
N ALA A 66 5.82 8.58 7.86
CA ALA A 66 4.94 8.11 6.81
C ALA A 66 5.65 8.07 5.46
N ARG A 67 5.21 7.15 4.58
CA ARG A 67 5.83 6.99 3.26
C ARG A 67 4.83 6.51 2.22
N PHE A 68 4.96 7.07 0.99
CA PHE A 68 4.34 6.55 -0.23
C PHE A 68 5.44 6.11 -1.19
N TRP A 69 5.30 4.93 -1.79
CA TRP A 69 6.28 4.40 -2.74
C TRP A 69 5.66 3.42 -3.73
N THR A 70 6.43 3.08 -4.75
CA THR A 70 6.10 2.00 -5.69
C THR A 70 7.13 0.89 -5.60
N TYR A 71 6.69 -0.33 -5.88
CA TYR A 71 7.58 -1.46 -6.08
C TYR A 71 6.97 -2.41 -7.13
N ALA A 72 7.76 -3.36 -7.62
CA ALA A 72 7.30 -4.36 -8.56
C ALA A 72 7.65 -5.76 -8.09
N THR A 73 6.77 -6.70 -8.39
CA THR A 73 6.99 -8.13 -8.17
C THR A 73 6.92 -8.87 -9.49
N GLY A 74 7.57 -10.05 -9.56
CA GLY A 74 7.65 -10.83 -10.79
C GLY A 74 8.64 -10.23 -11.79
N SER A 75 8.73 -10.85 -12.98
CA SER A 75 9.61 -10.43 -14.07
C SER A 75 8.95 -10.66 -15.43
N GLY A 76 9.42 -9.95 -16.45
CA GLY A 76 8.92 -10.07 -17.83
C GLY A 76 7.40 -9.85 -17.90
N LYS A 77 6.68 -10.80 -18.50
CA LYS A 77 5.22 -10.74 -18.70
C LYS A 77 4.41 -10.86 -17.40
N SER A 78 5.00 -11.37 -16.32
CA SER A 78 4.36 -11.50 -14.99
C SER A 78 4.70 -10.37 -14.03
N ARG A 79 5.37 -9.31 -14.49
CA ARG A 79 5.69 -8.14 -13.69
C ARG A 79 4.41 -7.42 -13.28
N THR A 80 4.20 -7.29 -11.99
CA THR A 80 3.09 -6.54 -11.39
C THR A 80 3.65 -5.33 -10.65
N GLU A 81 3.10 -4.15 -10.92
CA GLU A 81 3.45 -2.92 -10.21
C GLU A 81 2.48 -2.69 -9.06
N TRP A 82 3.03 -2.26 -7.95
CA TRP A 82 2.35 -1.99 -6.71
C TRP A 82 2.58 -0.57 -6.26
N VAL A 83 1.57 0.02 -5.66
CA VAL A 83 1.64 1.28 -4.92
C VAL A 83 1.39 0.98 -3.46
N ALA A 84 2.06 1.74 -2.60
CA ALA A 84 1.98 1.53 -1.17
C ALA A 84 1.98 2.87 -0.41
N VAL A 85 1.32 2.87 0.74
CA VAL A 85 1.40 3.91 1.76
C VAL A 85 1.59 3.26 3.12
N SER A 86 2.39 3.86 3.98
CA SER A 86 2.62 3.36 5.33
C SER A 86 2.77 4.46 6.36
N VAL A 87 2.49 4.09 7.61
CA VAL A 87 2.76 4.85 8.81
C VAL A 87 3.51 3.95 9.78
N ARG A 88 4.60 4.42 10.35
CA ARG A 88 5.37 3.68 11.35
C ARG A 88 4.78 3.92 12.75
N LEU A 89 4.78 2.88 13.56
CA LEU A 89 4.50 2.97 14.99
C LEU A 89 5.59 3.78 15.70
N ALA A 90 5.26 4.35 16.86
CA ALA A 90 6.22 5.10 17.68
C ALA A 90 7.23 4.16 18.37
N GLY A 91 6.77 2.94 18.71
CA GLY A 91 7.57 1.91 19.38
C GLY A 91 7.84 0.69 18.53
N GLU A 92 8.59 -0.25 19.09
CA GLU A 92 8.73 -1.59 18.53
C GLU A 92 7.43 -2.36 18.71
N SER A 93 7.07 -3.18 17.73
CA SER A 93 5.89 -4.03 17.77
C SER A 93 6.24 -5.43 17.26
N ARG A 94 5.75 -6.44 17.96
CA ARG A 94 5.78 -7.86 17.55
C ARG A 94 4.48 -8.30 16.92
N LEU A 95 3.43 -7.49 17.04
CA LEU A 95 2.14 -7.78 16.42
C LEU A 95 2.27 -7.79 14.90
N THR A 96 1.80 -8.86 14.30
CA THR A 96 1.61 -8.94 12.85
C THR A 96 0.14 -9.10 12.53
N VAL A 97 -0.36 -8.27 11.62
CA VAL A 97 -1.74 -8.34 11.13
C VAL A 97 -1.74 -8.23 9.62
N GLN A 98 -2.59 -9.01 8.97
CA GLN A 98 -2.89 -8.87 7.57
C GLN A 98 -4.40 -8.90 7.38
N LEU A 99 -4.96 -7.84 6.78
CA LEU A 99 -6.35 -7.78 6.35
C LEU A 99 -6.39 -7.76 4.82
N LYS A 100 -7.02 -8.77 4.24
CA LYS A 100 -7.27 -8.87 2.80
C LYS A 100 -8.76 -8.81 2.54
N PRO A 101 -9.21 -8.21 1.43
CA PRO A 101 -10.58 -8.39 0.98
C PRO A 101 -10.90 -9.87 0.77
N GLN A 102 -12.11 -10.31 1.17
CA GLN A 102 -12.60 -11.66 0.85
C GLN A 102 -12.59 -11.87 -0.68
N GLY A 103 -12.26 -13.08 -1.12
CA GLY A 103 -12.13 -13.38 -2.55
C GLY A 103 -10.87 -12.84 -3.24
N PHE A 104 -10.00 -12.16 -2.53
CA PHE A 104 -8.72 -11.70 -3.05
C PHE A 104 -7.77 -12.90 -3.20
N GLY A 105 -7.84 -13.54 -4.39
CA GLY A 105 -7.00 -14.68 -4.75
C GLY A 105 -5.54 -14.26 -4.83
N THR A 106 -4.75 -14.48 -3.78
CA THR A 106 -3.34 -14.14 -3.82
C THR A 106 -2.43 -15.06 -3.07
N LYS A 107 -1.41 -15.38 -3.79
CA LYS A 107 -0.11 -15.83 -3.30
C LYS A 107 0.70 -14.63 -2.77
N LEU A 108 0.19 -13.84 -1.82
CA LEU A 108 1.06 -12.99 -1.02
C LEU A 108 1.78 -13.91 -0.04
N ALA A 109 3.12 -13.87 -0.07
CA ALA A 109 3.97 -14.66 0.81
C ALA A 109 3.46 -14.55 2.25
N GLY A 110 3.12 -15.70 2.83
CA GLY A 110 2.39 -15.75 4.08
C GLY A 110 3.22 -15.19 5.24
N LEU A 111 2.55 -14.56 6.17
CA LEU A 111 3.06 -14.37 7.52
C LEU A 111 3.24 -15.77 8.14
N PHE A 112 4.47 -16.20 8.27
CA PHE A 112 4.77 -17.51 8.90
C PHE A 112 4.21 -17.51 10.34
N GLY A 113 3.45 -18.57 10.68
CA GLY A 113 2.86 -18.73 12.02
C GLY A 113 1.59 -17.91 12.28
N ALA A 114 1.11 -17.08 11.33
CA ALA A 114 -0.12 -16.32 11.52
C ALA A 114 -1.35 -17.22 11.39
N LYS A 115 -2.29 -17.04 12.34
CA LYS A 115 -3.59 -17.72 12.37
C LYS A 115 -4.66 -16.86 11.73
N GLU A 116 -5.61 -17.50 11.06
CA GLU A 116 -6.84 -16.84 10.63
C GLU A 116 -7.73 -16.61 11.84
N ILE A 117 -8.34 -15.44 11.89
CA ILE A 117 -9.27 -15.07 12.95
C ILE A 117 -10.50 -14.36 12.41
N GLU A 118 -11.57 -14.38 13.20
CA GLU A 118 -12.74 -13.51 13.07
C GLU A 118 -12.80 -12.58 14.28
N VAL A 119 -13.31 -11.37 14.07
CA VAL A 119 -13.53 -10.39 15.16
C VAL A 119 -14.91 -10.52 15.78
N GLY A 120 -15.79 -11.38 15.21
CA GLY A 120 -17.14 -11.63 15.68
C GLY A 120 -18.18 -10.66 15.18
N GLU A 121 -17.88 -9.88 14.15
CA GLU A 121 -18.83 -9.01 13.47
C GLU A 121 -19.05 -9.51 12.05
N THR A 122 -20.19 -10.13 11.79
CA THR A 122 -20.52 -10.82 10.54
C THR A 122 -20.28 -9.97 9.30
N ARG A 123 -20.63 -8.67 9.35
CA ARG A 123 -20.43 -7.76 8.22
C ARG A 123 -18.94 -7.52 7.93
N PHE A 124 -18.14 -7.33 8.97
CA PHE A 124 -16.70 -7.11 8.82
C PHE A 124 -15.97 -8.39 8.41
N ASP A 125 -16.27 -9.50 9.08
CA ASP A 125 -15.67 -10.81 8.80
C ASP A 125 -16.07 -11.34 7.41
N GLY A 126 -17.25 -10.95 6.89
CA GLY A 126 -17.68 -11.25 5.52
C GLY A 126 -16.92 -10.48 4.43
N GLU A 127 -16.35 -9.31 4.76
CA GLU A 127 -15.58 -8.48 3.81
C GLU A 127 -14.07 -8.66 3.93
N TRP A 128 -13.57 -9.00 5.13
CA TRP A 128 -12.16 -9.07 5.43
C TRP A 128 -11.71 -10.44 5.91
N PHE A 129 -10.69 -10.96 5.28
CA PHE A 129 -9.91 -12.10 5.72
C PHE A 129 -8.77 -11.60 6.60
N ILE A 130 -8.73 -12.04 7.88
CA ILE A 130 -7.79 -11.53 8.88
C ILE A 130 -6.81 -12.62 9.28
N ARG A 131 -5.51 -12.31 9.23
CA ARG A 131 -4.45 -13.18 9.76
C ARG A 131 -3.59 -12.41 10.75
N THR A 132 -3.19 -13.07 11.84
CA THR A 132 -2.36 -12.47 12.89
C THR A 132 -1.57 -13.54 13.65
N ASN A 133 -0.45 -13.12 14.24
CA ASN A 133 0.31 -13.95 15.19
C ASN A 133 -0.26 -13.88 16.62
N ALA A 134 -1.07 -12.85 16.95
CA ALA A 134 -1.62 -12.59 18.28
C ALA A 134 -3.12 -12.32 18.22
N PRO A 135 -3.99 -13.36 18.22
CA PRO A 135 -5.44 -13.22 18.06
C PRO A 135 -6.13 -12.26 19.05
N ALA A 136 -5.78 -12.32 20.32
CA ALA A 136 -6.37 -11.48 21.36
C ALA A 136 -6.01 -10.00 21.16
N THR A 137 -4.72 -9.72 20.97
CA THR A 137 -4.19 -8.37 20.72
C THR A 137 -4.75 -7.78 19.44
N CYS A 138 -4.86 -8.60 18.38
CA CYS A 138 -5.43 -8.16 17.09
C CYS A 138 -6.93 -7.78 17.22
N ARG A 139 -7.73 -8.59 17.94
CA ARG A 139 -9.13 -8.24 18.19
C ARG A 139 -9.28 -6.95 19.00
N ALA A 140 -8.41 -6.73 19.99
CA ALA A 140 -8.38 -5.51 20.78
C ALA A 140 -7.97 -4.29 19.95
N ALA A 141 -7.05 -4.45 18.98
CA ALA A 141 -6.64 -3.39 18.07
C ALA A 141 -7.73 -3.01 17.04
N LEU A 142 -8.53 -3.98 16.59
CA LEU A 142 -9.61 -3.76 15.63
C LEU A 142 -10.87 -3.25 16.33
N LEU A 143 -10.77 -2.04 16.94
CA LEU A 143 -11.89 -1.35 17.57
C LEU A 143 -13.06 -1.12 16.60
N PRO A 144 -14.31 -0.96 17.07
CA PRO A 144 -15.48 -0.73 16.21
C PRO A 144 -15.27 0.44 15.23
N GLU A 145 -14.74 1.56 15.68
CA GLU A 145 -14.49 2.76 14.88
C GLU A 145 -13.46 2.48 13.76
N LEU A 146 -12.42 1.73 14.07
CA LEU A 146 -11.40 1.34 13.08
C LEU A 146 -11.99 0.38 12.04
N ARG A 147 -12.83 -0.57 12.46
CA ARG A 147 -13.54 -1.48 11.55
C ARG A 147 -14.46 -0.74 10.59
N GLU A 148 -15.27 0.22 11.08
CA GLU A 148 -16.12 1.05 10.21
C GLU A 148 -15.31 1.87 9.21
N ARG A 149 -14.15 2.41 9.58
CA ARG A 149 -13.26 3.12 8.67
C ARG A 149 -12.64 2.19 7.62
N LEU A 150 -12.27 0.97 7.99
CA LEU A 150 -11.80 -0.07 7.05
C LEU A 150 -12.91 -0.47 6.08
N MET A 151 -14.16 -0.59 6.55
CA MET A 151 -15.33 -0.85 5.69
C MET A 151 -15.59 0.31 4.74
N THR A 152 -15.51 1.55 5.20
CA THR A 152 -15.62 2.75 4.37
C THR A 152 -14.52 2.79 3.31
N ALA A 153 -13.27 2.51 3.68
CA ALA A 153 -12.16 2.43 2.73
C ALA A 153 -12.45 1.39 1.64
N ARG A 154 -12.99 0.22 2.00
CA ARG A 154 -13.40 -0.83 1.07
C ARG A 154 -14.47 -0.34 0.09
N GLN A 155 -15.50 0.32 0.59
CA GLN A 155 -16.62 0.88 -0.20
C GLN A 155 -16.15 2.00 -1.14
N THR A 156 -15.16 2.80 -0.73
CA THR A 156 -14.56 3.88 -1.55
C THR A 156 -13.46 3.40 -2.49
N GLY A 157 -13.30 2.08 -2.63
CA GLY A 157 -12.49 1.48 -3.67
C GLY A 157 -11.11 0.97 -3.24
N ALA A 158 -10.83 0.86 -1.94
CA ALA A 158 -9.64 0.15 -1.46
C ALA A 158 -9.78 -1.35 -1.76
N ARG A 159 -8.92 -1.86 -2.64
CA ARG A 159 -8.94 -3.26 -3.11
C ARG A 159 -7.68 -4.02 -2.71
N GLY A 160 -6.79 -3.38 -1.99
CA GLY A 160 -5.50 -3.92 -1.59
C GLY A 160 -5.53 -4.57 -0.21
N VAL A 161 -4.35 -4.71 0.35
CA VAL A 161 -4.10 -5.38 1.62
C VAL A 161 -3.59 -4.38 2.64
N PHE A 162 -4.19 -4.37 3.82
CA PHE A 162 -3.64 -3.71 5.00
C PHE A 162 -2.74 -4.70 5.75
N THR A 163 -1.58 -4.23 6.15
CA THR A 163 -0.63 -5.02 6.94
C THR A 163 -0.14 -4.21 8.13
N LEU A 164 0.15 -4.90 9.21
CA LEU A 164 0.99 -4.43 10.30
C LEU A 164 2.11 -5.44 10.46
N GLU A 165 3.33 -5.01 10.27
CA GLU A 165 4.51 -5.88 10.41
C GLU A 165 5.73 -5.04 10.79
N LYS A 166 6.51 -5.53 11.76
CA LYS A 166 7.75 -4.85 12.22
C LYS A 166 7.55 -3.38 12.58
N GLY A 167 6.43 -3.07 13.24
CA GLY A 167 6.09 -1.72 13.64
C GLY A 167 5.73 -0.78 12.48
N VAL A 168 5.26 -1.31 11.35
CA VAL A 168 4.81 -0.53 10.21
C VAL A 168 3.39 -0.95 9.82
N ALA A 169 2.44 -0.03 9.93
CA ALA A 169 1.11 -0.15 9.35
C ALA A 169 1.18 0.30 7.89
N ALA A 170 0.77 -0.55 6.96
CA ALA A 170 0.84 -0.25 5.54
C ALA A 170 -0.41 -0.72 4.79
N TYR A 171 -0.67 -0.06 3.67
CA TYR A 171 -1.63 -0.49 2.67
C TYR A 171 -0.93 -0.63 1.33
N THR A 172 -1.21 -1.72 0.62
CA THR A 172 -0.65 -1.98 -0.71
C THR A 172 -1.72 -2.44 -1.68
N GLU A 173 -1.68 -1.93 -2.90
CA GLU A 173 -2.54 -2.39 -4.00
C GLU A 173 -1.78 -2.39 -5.33
N THR A 174 -2.28 -3.11 -6.32
CA THR A 174 -1.75 -3.03 -7.68
C THR A 174 -2.11 -1.69 -8.31
N GLY A 175 -1.16 -1.04 -8.97
CA GLY A 175 -1.41 0.25 -9.62
C GLY A 175 -0.19 1.11 -9.80
N THR A 176 -0.45 2.38 -10.10
CA THR A 176 0.58 3.40 -10.34
C THR A 176 0.10 4.75 -9.84
N PHE A 177 1.01 5.60 -9.37
CA PHE A 177 0.71 6.99 -9.03
C PHE A 177 0.46 7.89 -10.25
N ALA A 178 0.54 7.37 -11.47
CA ALA A 178 0.12 8.09 -12.65
C ALA A 178 -1.42 8.30 -12.73
N HIS A 179 -2.20 7.53 -11.96
CA HIS A 179 -3.66 7.68 -11.87
C HIS A 179 -4.05 8.54 -10.67
N ASP A 180 -4.74 9.63 -10.91
CA ASP A 180 -5.17 10.59 -9.88
C ASP A 180 -6.07 9.93 -8.83
N THR A 181 -6.95 9.02 -9.26
CA THR A 181 -7.82 8.22 -8.37
C THR A 181 -7.03 7.35 -7.39
N THR A 182 -5.90 6.77 -7.83
CA THR A 182 -4.99 6.01 -6.96
C THR A 182 -4.36 6.92 -5.91
N VAL A 183 -3.87 8.09 -6.33
CA VAL A 183 -3.28 9.09 -5.42
C VAL A 183 -4.27 9.52 -4.35
N THR A 184 -5.48 9.95 -4.76
CA THR A 184 -6.53 10.41 -3.84
C THR A 184 -6.92 9.31 -2.85
N ARG A 185 -7.05 8.06 -3.32
CA ARG A 185 -7.36 6.93 -2.45
C ARG A 185 -6.26 6.69 -1.43
N LEU A 186 -4.99 6.57 -1.84
CA LEU A 186 -3.90 6.32 -0.91
C LEU A 186 -3.71 7.48 0.08
N GLU A 187 -3.91 8.72 -0.36
CA GLU A 187 -3.90 9.90 0.51
C GLU A 187 -4.99 9.79 1.60
N SER A 188 -6.21 9.41 1.24
CA SER A 188 -7.32 9.24 2.18
C SER A 188 -7.10 8.10 3.19
N LEU A 189 -6.23 7.14 2.89
CA LEU A 189 -5.89 6.04 3.79
C LEU A 189 -4.80 6.41 4.83
N LEU A 190 -4.10 7.51 4.64
CA LEU A 190 -3.02 7.90 5.56
C LEU A 190 -3.50 8.10 7.01
N PRO A 191 -4.61 8.83 7.29
CA PRO A 191 -5.16 8.92 8.64
C PRO A 191 -5.64 7.59 9.19
N LEU A 192 -6.20 6.71 8.35
CA LEU A 192 -6.64 5.37 8.76
C LEU A 192 -5.47 4.51 9.21
N LEU A 193 -4.34 4.55 8.48
CA LEU A 193 -3.12 3.82 8.84
C LEU A 193 -2.50 4.35 10.14
N ARG A 194 -2.57 5.67 10.38
CA ARG A 194 -2.16 6.25 11.66
C ARG A 194 -2.98 5.68 12.82
N ASP A 195 -4.28 5.67 12.68
CA ASP A 195 -5.17 5.17 13.73
C ASP A 195 -5.00 3.66 13.93
N PHE A 196 -4.75 2.92 12.85
CA PHE A 196 -4.42 1.49 12.96
C PHE A 196 -3.11 1.27 13.72
N ALA A 197 -2.08 2.08 13.46
CA ALA A 197 -0.83 2.04 14.20
C ALA A 197 -1.03 2.33 15.69
N GLU A 198 -1.80 3.37 16.03
CA GLU A 198 -2.10 3.77 17.39
C GLU A 198 -2.92 2.71 18.16
N ALA A 199 -3.94 2.15 17.53
CA ALA A 199 -4.74 1.07 18.10
C ALA A 199 -3.89 -0.18 18.37
N ALA A 200 -2.96 -0.51 17.47
CA ALA A 200 -2.05 -1.63 17.63
C ALA A 200 -1.11 -1.43 18.85
N GLU A 201 -0.50 -0.25 18.98
CA GLU A 201 0.37 0.08 20.12
C GLU A 201 -0.38 -0.01 21.45
N THR A 202 -1.56 0.60 21.52
CA THR A 202 -2.40 0.57 22.73
C THR A 202 -2.78 -0.86 23.11
N SER A 203 -3.15 -1.68 22.13
CA SER A 203 -3.55 -3.06 22.36
C SER A 203 -2.38 -3.97 22.75
N GLU A 204 -1.20 -3.74 22.18
CA GLU A 204 0.01 -4.51 22.50
C GLU A 204 0.55 -4.13 23.89
N ALA A 205 0.39 -2.90 24.32
CA ALA A 205 0.70 -2.48 25.68
C ALA A 205 -0.21 -3.15 26.73
N ALA A 206 -1.48 -3.36 26.38
CA ALA A 206 -2.46 -4.02 27.25
C ALA A 206 -2.38 -5.55 27.19
N LEU A 207 -2.06 -6.13 26.03
CA LEU A 207 -2.02 -7.56 25.75
C LEU A 207 -0.73 -7.90 24.98
N PRO A 208 0.42 -7.99 25.62
CA PRO A 208 1.70 -8.22 24.95
C PRO A 208 1.72 -9.48 24.09
N VAL A 209 2.35 -9.41 22.95
CA VAL A 209 2.61 -10.55 22.07
C VAL A 209 3.76 -11.36 22.67
N ALA A 210 3.48 -12.63 22.98
CA ALA A 210 4.45 -13.58 23.56
C ALA A 210 5.56 -13.97 22.56
#